data_e1a52a8c995d6d896014dd07aa82f591
#
_entry.id   e1a52a8c995d6d896014dd07aa82f591
#
_cell.length_a   1.000
_cell.length_b   1.000
_cell.length_c   1.000
_cell.angle_alpha   90.00
_cell.angle_beta   90.00
_cell.angle_gamma   90.00
#
_symmetry.space_group_name_H-M   'P 1'
#
loop_
_entity.id
_entity.type
_entity.pdbx_description
1 polymer ?
#
loop_
_entity_poly.entity_id
_entity_poly.type
_entity_poly.pdbx_seq_one_letter_code
_entity_poly.pdbx_strand_id
1 'polypeptide(L)'
;MRRLQLLTGSVALASCLIVGLVGSLALPAVAHASITVLDDAQRQVTVEKPAQRIVSLAPHITEMLFEAGAANNIIAVTDYSDYPEAAKKLPSIGNIFALDLERLLALKPDLVIVWGTGNAKILANKLRSNHITVFESEPHNFEMVATSIERLATLAGTESTGKANAQKFRQRLDNLRKTYQLPAGAAPVSVYYQMIRRPLMTINDTHMVSDSIRLCGGKNVFGQLKELSSTITNEAVLAANPDVIFSSGENIDSMADWKQYPILTAVKKNNFYAVKGDWLNRAGPRILDGTEALCKHLAAAKAK
;
A
#
# COMPACT_ATOMS: atom_id res chain seq x y z
N MET A 1 26.70 12.40 -115.18
CA MET A 1 27.25 11.20 -114.54
C MET A 1 27.92 11.55 -113.25
N ARG A 2 27.37 11.16 -112.16
CA ARG A 2 27.97 10.89 -110.85
C ARG A 2 26.84 10.73 -109.87
N ARG A 3 26.77 9.55 -109.33
CA ARG A 3 25.79 9.15 -108.30
C ARG A 3 26.14 9.77 -106.97
N LEU A 4 25.20 10.34 -106.29
CA LEU A 4 25.28 10.78 -104.93
C LEU A 4 24.63 9.74 -103.99
N GLN A 5 25.41 9.14 -103.13
CA GLN A 5 24.94 8.17 -102.17
C GLN A 5 24.51 8.93 -100.92
N LEU A 6 23.29 8.73 -100.50
CA LEU A 6 22.76 9.20 -99.23
C LEU A 6 23.10 8.24 -98.13
N LEU A 7 23.81 8.75 -97.11
CA LEU A 7 24.08 8.06 -95.86
C LEU A 7 22.97 8.42 -94.83
N THR A 8 22.19 7.42 -94.51
CA THR A 8 21.21 7.49 -93.37
C THR A 8 21.87 7.19 -92.07
N GLY A 9 22.02 8.19 -91.22
CA GLY A 9 22.49 8.04 -89.84
C GLY A 9 21.31 7.75 -88.91
N SER A 10 21.32 6.59 -88.26
CA SER A 10 20.35 6.22 -87.23
C SER A 10 20.77 6.84 -85.91
N VAL A 11 19.90 7.67 -85.31
CA VAL A 11 20.02 8.22 -83.95
C VAL A 11 19.35 7.24 -83.01
N ALA A 12 20.18 6.57 -82.16
CA ALA A 12 19.69 5.74 -81.07
C ALA A 12 19.36 6.62 -79.85
N LEU A 13 18.07 6.71 -79.48
CA LEU A 13 17.63 7.28 -78.23
C LEU A 13 17.94 6.30 -77.06
N ALA A 14 18.87 6.69 -76.25
CA ALA A 14 19.10 6.00 -74.93
C ALA A 14 18.13 6.56 -73.87
N SER A 15 17.08 5.79 -73.58
CA SER A 15 16.17 6.10 -72.45
C SER A 15 16.81 5.67 -71.15
N CYS A 16 17.31 6.64 -70.35
CA CYS A 16 17.72 6.39 -68.95
C CYS A 16 16.49 6.23 -68.01
N LEU A 17 16.16 5.01 -67.63
CA LEU A 17 15.24 4.70 -66.56
C LEU A 17 15.93 5.00 -65.24
N ILE A 18 15.59 6.13 -64.62
CA ILE A 18 15.96 6.42 -63.22
C ILE A 18 14.95 5.69 -62.31
N VAL A 19 15.33 4.51 -61.83
CA VAL A 19 14.59 3.81 -60.77
C VAL A 19 14.90 4.52 -59.44
N GLY A 20 13.95 5.38 -59.00
CA GLY A 20 14.00 6.04 -57.70
C GLY A 20 13.84 5.00 -56.59
N LEU A 21 14.94 4.65 -55.94
CA LEU A 21 14.95 3.83 -54.73
C LEU A 21 14.46 4.69 -53.54
N VAL A 22 13.15 4.71 -53.29
CA VAL A 22 12.56 5.30 -52.09
C VAL A 22 12.89 4.34 -50.95
N GLY A 23 14.04 4.56 -50.32
CA GLY A 23 14.39 3.87 -49.07
C GLY A 23 13.44 4.30 -47.96
N SER A 24 12.48 3.44 -47.62
CA SER A 24 11.67 3.60 -46.41
C SER A 24 12.60 3.53 -45.21
N LEU A 25 12.93 4.67 -44.62
CA LEU A 25 13.53 4.76 -43.28
C LEU A 25 12.48 4.24 -42.31
N ALA A 26 12.46 2.93 -42.05
CA ALA A 26 11.77 2.36 -40.91
C ALA A 26 12.47 2.85 -39.66
N LEU A 27 11.93 3.88 -39.00
CA LEU A 27 12.35 4.27 -37.68
C LEU A 27 12.17 3.05 -36.75
N PRO A 28 13.20 2.62 -36.00
CA PRO A 28 13.03 1.54 -35.07
C PRO A 28 11.94 1.95 -34.08
N ALA A 29 10.84 1.22 -34.03
CA ALA A 29 9.87 1.32 -32.99
C ALA A 29 10.61 0.97 -31.69
N VAL A 30 10.81 1.93 -30.81
CA VAL A 30 11.35 1.69 -29.48
C VAL A 30 10.32 0.81 -28.76
N ALA A 31 10.54 -0.49 -28.78
CA ALA A 31 9.76 -1.42 -27.99
C ALA A 31 10.03 -1.08 -26.52
N HIS A 32 9.11 -0.37 -25.87
CA HIS A 32 9.16 -0.22 -24.43
C HIS A 32 8.90 -1.61 -23.85
N ALA A 33 9.86 -2.13 -23.10
CA ALA A 33 9.66 -3.36 -22.37
C ALA A 33 8.51 -3.15 -21.36
N SER A 34 7.50 -4.04 -21.39
CA SER A 34 6.42 -4.00 -20.41
C SER A 34 6.96 -4.14 -19.00
N ILE A 35 6.34 -3.43 -18.06
CA ILE A 35 6.72 -3.43 -16.65
C ILE A 35 5.84 -4.45 -15.94
N THR A 36 6.46 -5.43 -15.27
CA THR A 36 5.72 -6.47 -14.54
C THR A 36 6.22 -6.57 -13.11
N VAL A 37 5.29 -6.61 -12.15
CA VAL A 37 5.55 -6.87 -10.73
C VAL A 37 4.55 -7.90 -10.20
N LEU A 38 4.82 -8.49 -9.02
CA LEU A 38 3.84 -9.29 -8.29
C LEU A 38 3.06 -8.37 -7.33
N ASP A 39 1.75 -8.53 -7.25
CA ASP A 39 0.93 -7.90 -6.21
C ASP A 39 1.01 -8.68 -4.87
N ASP A 40 0.30 -8.22 -3.84
CA ASP A 40 0.30 -8.92 -2.54
C ASP A 40 -0.48 -10.24 -2.58
N ALA A 41 -1.34 -10.45 -3.56
CA ALA A 41 -1.99 -11.73 -3.84
C ALA A 41 -1.14 -12.67 -4.73
N GLN A 42 0.14 -12.34 -4.96
CA GLN A 42 1.10 -13.08 -5.80
C GLN A 42 0.67 -13.21 -7.27
N ARG A 43 -0.08 -12.23 -7.78
CA ARG A 43 -0.46 -12.17 -9.19
C ARG A 43 0.48 -11.24 -9.94
N GLN A 44 0.80 -11.60 -11.18
CA GLN A 44 1.51 -10.72 -12.08
C GLN A 44 0.63 -9.53 -12.49
N VAL A 45 1.15 -8.33 -12.29
CA VAL A 45 0.54 -7.08 -12.73
C VAL A 45 1.47 -6.46 -13.76
N THR A 46 0.97 -6.31 -14.97
CA THR A 46 1.75 -5.80 -16.11
C THR A 46 1.12 -4.51 -16.66
N VAL A 47 1.96 -3.51 -16.87
CA VAL A 47 1.62 -2.28 -17.61
C VAL A 47 2.58 -2.13 -18.79
N GLU A 48 2.06 -1.70 -19.95
CA GLU A 48 2.87 -1.53 -21.17
C GLU A 48 3.85 -0.35 -21.08
N LYS A 49 3.55 0.61 -20.24
CA LYS A 49 4.36 1.81 -19.93
C LYS A 49 4.08 2.25 -18.50
N PRO A 50 4.93 3.10 -17.90
CA PRO A 50 4.67 3.63 -16.57
C PRO A 50 3.26 4.21 -16.43
N ALA A 51 2.52 3.75 -15.41
CA ALA A 51 1.15 4.14 -15.16
C ALA A 51 1.06 5.65 -14.86
N GLN A 52 0.21 6.36 -15.60
CA GLN A 52 0.01 7.80 -15.49
C GLN A 52 -1.38 8.17 -14.92
N ARG A 53 -2.30 7.22 -14.88
CA ARG A 53 -3.68 7.39 -14.44
C ARG A 53 -4.04 6.36 -13.40
N ILE A 54 -3.59 6.60 -12.16
CA ILE A 54 -3.72 5.65 -11.06
C ILE A 54 -4.93 6.01 -10.20
N VAL A 55 -5.77 5.02 -9.89
CA VAL A 55 -6.85 5.14 -8.91
C VAL A 55 -6.47 4.35 -7.65
N SER A 56 -6.54 5.01 -6.50
CA SER A 56 -6.26 4.42 -5.19
C SER A 56 -7.56 4.14 -4.43
N LEU A 57 -7.82 2.87 -4.12
CA LEU A 57 -9.07 2.44 -3.47
C LEU A 57 -8.94 2.18 -1.96
N ALA A 58 -7.91 2.72 -1.32
CA ALA A 58 -7.82 2.76 0.14
C ALA A 58 -6.83 3.84 0.62
N PRO A 59 -7.01 4.41 1.83
CA PRO A 59 -6.14 5.45 2.37
C PRO A 59 -4.66 5.06 2.47
N HIS A 60 -4.34 3.84 2.94
CA HIS A 60 -2.96 3.36 3.04
C HIS A 60 -2.28 3.23 1.67
N ILE A 61 -3.04 2.89 0.63
CA ILE A 61 -2.56 2.82 -0.75
C ILE A 61 -2.19 4.21 -1.24
N THR A 62 -3.04 5.21 -0.95
CA THR A 62 -2.75 6.62 -1.27
C THR A 62 -1.44 7.05 -0.63
N GLU A 63 -1.24 6.75 0.66
CA GLU A 63 0.00 7.06 1.37
C GLU A 63 1.22 6.37 0.73
N MET A 64 1.12 5.09 0.35
CA MET A 64 2.20 4.36 -0.33
C MET A 64 2.51 4.92 -1.71
N LEU A 65 1.51 5.37 -2.47
CA LEU A 65 1.71 6.02 -3.78
C LEU A 65 2.46 7.35 -3.64
N PHE A 66 2.17 8.13 -2.61
CA PHE A 66 2.95 9.35 -2.32
C PHE A 66 4.40 9.01 -1.99
N GLU A 67 4.65 7.99 -1.15
CA GLU A 67 6.01 7.52 -0.85
C GLU A 67 6.71 6.90 -2.07
N ALA A 68 5.97 6.27 -2.96
CA ALA A 68 6.48 5.77 -4.24
C ALA A 68 6.88 6.91 -5.20
N GLY A 69 6.52 8.17 -4.91
CA GLY A 69 6.76 9.31 -5.79
C GLY A 69 5.74 9.43 -6.93
N ALA A 70 4.63 8.71 -6.85
CA ALA A 70 3.59 8.64 -7.88
C ALA A 70 2.42 9.63 -7.65
N ALA A 71 2.59 10.63 -6.79
CA ALA A 71 1.53 11.58 -6.42
C ALA A 71 0.85 12.25 -7.63
N ASN A 72 1.63 12.65 -8.64
CA ASN A 72 1.12 13.31 -9.84
C ASN A 72 0.35 12.37 -10.78
N ASN A 73 0.48 11.06 -10.59
CA ASN A 73 -0.18 10.05 -11.39
C ASN A 73 -1.54 9.64 -10.80
N ILE A 74 -1.86 10.08 -9.57
CA ILE A 74 -3.11 9.75 -8.90
C ILE A 74 -4.22 10.65 -9.44
N ILE A 75 -5.24 10.05 -10.05
CA ILE A 75 -6.38 10.78 -10.63
C ILE A 75 -7.64 10.73 -9.78
N ALA A 76 -7.75 9.74 -8.88
CA ALA A 76 -8.84 9.64 -7.92
C ALA A 76 -8.45 8.74 -6.74
N VAL A 77 -9.13 8.96 -5.61
CA VAL A 77 -8.94 8.24 -4.36
C VAL A 77 -10.29 7.85 -3.75
N THR A 78 -10.29 7.01 -2.72
CA THR A 78 -11.47 6.80 -1.88
C THR A 78 -11.53 7.82 -0.74
N ASP A 79 -12.72 7.93 -0.11
CA ASP A 79 -12.92 8.70 1.10
C ASP A 79 -11.87 8.35 2.16
N TYR A 80 -11.58 9.28 3.04
CA TYR A 80 -10.54 9.17 4.09
C TYR A 80 -9.09 9.07 3.58
N SER A 81 -8.84 9.28 2.30
CA SER A 81 -7.48 9.43 1.75
C SER A 81 -6.98 10.86 2.00
N ASP A 82 -6.71 11.15 3.27
CA ASP A 82 -6.47 12.50 3.82
C ASP A 82 -5.00 12.78 4.15
N TYR A 83 -4.12 11.84 3.89
CA TYR A 83 -2.68 11.98 4.11
C TYR A 83 -1.86 11.53 2.88
N PRO A 84 -0.76 12.27 2.56
CA PRO A 84 -0.38 13.59 3.11
C PRO A 84 -1.41 14.68 2.78
N GLU A 85 -1.22 15.91 3.29
CA GLU A 85 -2.20 17.00 3.09
C GLU A 85 -2.57 17.23 1.62
N ALA A 86 -1.62 16.98 0.70
CA ALA A 86 -1.85 17.06 -0.74
C ALA A 86 -2.92 16.06 -1.25
N ALA A 87 -3.09 14.92 -0.58
CA ALA A 87 -4.08 13.90 -0.96
C ALA A 87 -5.53 14.42 -0.83
N LYS A 88 -5.79 15.35 0.10
CA LYS A 88 -7.11 15.96 0.30
C LYS A 88 -7.62 16.73 -0.92
N LYS A 89 -6.73 17.10 -1.85
CA LYS A 89 -7.07 17.80 -3.08
C LYS A 89 -7.50 16.87 -4.21
N LEU A 90 -7.30 15.54 -4.04
CA LEU A 90 -7.63 14.56 -5.04
C LEU A 90 -9.15 14.27 -5.05
N PRO A 91 -9.75 14.02 -6.22
CA PRO A 91 -11.17 13.70 -6.32
C PRO A 91 -11.48 12.38 -5.61
N SER A 92 -12.49 12.36 -4.72
CA SER A 92 -13.01 11.12 -4.16
C SER A 92 -14.04 10.47 -5.09
N ILE A 93 -14.02 9.14 -5.16
CA ILE A 93 -14.98 8.31 -5.89
C ILE A 93 -15.81 7.44 -4.93
N GLY A 94 -15.97 7.88 -3.68
CA GLY A 94 -16.71 7.18 -2.64
C GLY A 94 -15.80 6.31 -1.74
N ASN A 95 -16.42 5.39 -1.01
CA ASN A 95 -15.71 4.49 -0.11
C ASN A 95 -15.89 3.02 -0.54
N ILE A 96 -15.20 2.10 0.15
CA ILE A 96 -15.19 0.67 -0.20
C ILE A 96 -16.59 0.01 -0.18
N PHE A 97 -17.56 0.58 0.52
CA PHE A 97 -18.93 0.08 0.61
C PHE A 97 -19.86 0.71 -0.42
N ALA A 98 -19.53 1.90 -0.91
CA ALA A 98 -20.31 2.71 -1.83
C ALA A 98 -19.41 3.35 -2.89
N LEU A 99 -18.70 2.50 -3.65
CA LEU A 99 -17.82 2.94 -4.73
C LEU A 99 -18.64 3.24 -5.98
N ASP A 100 -18.43 4.41 -6.56
CA ASP A 100 -18.98 4.77 -7.88
C ASP A 100 -18.13 4.12 -8.99
N LEU A 101 -18.52 2.89 -9.35
CA LEU A 101 -17.81 2.12 -10.36
C LEU A 101 -17.93 2.74 -11.77
N GLU A 102 -19.07 3.34 -12.10
CA GLU A 102 -19.27 3.97 -13.40
C GLU A 102 -18.34 5.18 -13.56
N ARG A 103 -18.25 5.99 -12.51
CA ARG A 103 -17.30 7.09 -12.46
C ARG A 103 -15.85 6.61 -12.55
N LEU A 104 -15.50 5.50 -11.84
CA LEU A 104 -14.17 4.90 -11.93
C LEU A 104 -13.85 4.50 -13.38
N LEU A 105 -14.76 3.80 -14.07
CA LEU A 105 -14.57 3.38 -15.46
C LEU A 105 -14.48 4.58 -16.40
N ALA A 106 -15.30 5.62 -16.19
CA ALA A 106 -15.27 6.85 -16.98
C ALA A 106 -13.93 7.60 -16.85
N LEU A 107 -13.22 7.45 -15.76
CA LEU A 107 -11.88 8.01 -15.56
C LEU A 107 -10.81 7.36 -16.43
N LYS A 108 -11.09 6.19 -17.04
CA LYS A 108 -10.15 5.42 -17.89
C LYS A 108 -8.77 5.28 -17.20
N PRO A 109 -8.69 4.69 -16.00
CA PRO A 109 -7.42 4.46 -15.35
C PRO A 109 -6.59 3.43 -16.10
N ASP A 110 -5.27 3.58 -16.09
CA ASP A 110 -4.35 2.56 -16.58
C ASP A 110 -3.88 1.61 -15.45
N LEU A 111 -4.09 1.99 -14.20
CA LEU A 111 -3.85 1.15 -13.03
C LEU A 111 -4.85 1.48 -11.91
N VAL A 112 -5.47 0.46 -11.33
CA VAL A 112 -6.28 0.58 -10.12
C VAL A 112 -5.66 -0.25 -9.01
N ILE A 113 -5.46 0.36 -7.85
CA ILE A 113 -4.91 -0.36 -6.70
C ILE A 113 -6.03 -0.55 -5.69
N VAL A 114 -6.32 -1.80 -5.35
CA VAL A 114 -7.39 -2.20 -4.44
C VAL A 114 -6.81 -2.75 -3.14
N TRP A 115 -7.55 -2.63 -2.05
CA TRP A 115 -7.22 -3.35 -0.83
C TRP A 115 -7.65 -4.82 -0.95
N GLY A 116 -6.76 -5.78 -0.64
CA GLY A 116 -6.95 -7.22 -0.91
C GLY A 116 -8.05 -7.91 -0.10
N THR A 117 -8.55 -7.34 1.01
CA THR A 117 -9.48 -7.98 1.95
C THR A 117 -10.95 -7.74 1.63
N GLY A 118 -11.81 -8.68 2.02
CA GLY A 118 -13.26 -8.55 1.98
C GLY A 118 -13.84 -8.46 0.57
N ASN A 119 -14.76 -7.52 0.34
CA ASN A 119 -15.44 -7.31 -0.95
C ASN A 119 -14.49 -6.85 -2.08
N ALA A 120 -13.26 -6.52 -1.76
CA ALA A 120 -12.27 -6.09 -2.74
C ALA A 120 -11.96 -7.14 -3.80
N LYS A 121 -12.02 -8.45 -3.47
CA LYS A 121 -11.86 -9.53 -4.46
C LYS A 121 -12.93 -9.49 -5.54
N ILE A 122 -14.18 -9.22 -5.18
CA ILE A 122 -15.29 -9.10 -6.14
C ILE A 122 -15.06 -7.89 -7.02
N LEU A 123 -14.68 -6.76 -6.43
CA LEU A 123 -14.36 -5.53 -7.15
C LEU A 123 -13.17 -5.72 -8.08
N ALA A 124 -12.07 -6.31 -7.61
CA ALA A 124 -10.88 -6.58 -8.40
C ALA A 124 -11.19 -7.45 -9.63
N ASN A 125 -11.99 -8.52 -9.45
CA ASN A 125 -12.43 -9.36 -10.56
C ASN A 125 -13.30 -8.60 -11.56
N LYS A 126 -14.22 -7.74 -11.07
CA LYS A 126 -15.07 -6.89 -11.93
C LYS A 126 -14.26 -5.85 -12.71
N LEU A 127 -13.21 -5.28 -12.10
CA LEU A 127 -12.31 -4.38 -12.80
C LEU A 127 -11.51 -5.10 -13.89
N ARG A 128 -10.95 -6.27 -13.58
CA ARG A 128 -10.23 -7.10 -14.54
C ARG A 128 -11.09 -7.56 -15.72
N SER A 129 -12.36 -7.93 -15.48
CA SER A 129 -13.30 -8.26 -16.55
C SER A 129 -13.64 -7.07 -17.46
N ASN A 130 -13.38 -5.84 -17.02
CA ASN A 130 -13.44 -4.62 -17.81
C ASN A 130 -12.06 -4.20 -18.35
N HIS A 131 -11.10 -5.13 -18.44
CA HIS A 131 -9.74 -4.91 -18.99
C HIS A 131 -8.93 -3.84 -18.25
N ILE A 132 -9.22 -3.59 -16.98
CA ILE A 132 -8.45 -2.67 -16.14
C ILE A 132 -7.34 -3.44 -15.43
N THR A 133 -6.12 -2.92 -15.50
CA THR A 133 -4.99 -3.45 -14.72
C THR A 133 -5.22 -3.18 -13.23
N VAL A 134 -5.16 -4.24 -12.41
CA VAL A 134 -5.42 -4.18 -10.97
C VAL A 134 -4.24 -4.72 -10.20
N PHE A 135 -3.77 -3.94 -9.23
CA PHE A 135 -2.81 -4.36 -8.19
C PHE A 135 -3.56 -4.53 -6.86
N GLU A 136 -3.50 -5.71 -6.25
CA GLU A 136 -4.03 -5.96 -4.91
C GLU A 136 -2.97 -5.66 -3.86
N SER A 137 -3.27 -4.72 -2.96
CA SER A 137 -2.37 -4.28 -1.89
C SER A 137 -2.90 -4.72 -0.54
N GLU A 138 -2.15 -5.56 0.16
CA GLU A 138 -2.47 -6.03 1.51
C GLU A 138 -1.19 -6.37 2.29
N PRO A 139 -0.40 -5.36 2.69
CA PRO A 139 0.80 -5.61 3.48
C PRO A 139 0.44 -6.20 4.86
N HIS A 140 1.04 -7.36 5.18
CA HIS A 140 0.83 -8.05 6.46
C HIS A 140 1.97 -7.82 7.47
N ASN A 141 3.08 -7.23 7.03
CA ASN A 141 4.23 -6.93 7.86
C ASN A 141 4.96 -5.68 7.35
N PHE A 142 5.90 -5.18 8.14
CA PHE A 142 6.64 -3.96 7.81
C PHE A 142 7.41 -4.05 6.48
N GLU A 143 8.02 -5.21 6.18
CA GLU A 143 8.78 -5.37 4.94
C GLU A 143 7.88 -5.31 3.71
N MET A 144 6.65 -5.84 3.81
CA MET A 144 5.68 -5.74 2.73
C MET A 144 5.25 -4.29 2.46
N VAL A 145 5.25 -3.40 3.46
CA VAL A 145 5.02 -1.96 3.22
C VAL A 145 6.16 -1.37 2.36
N ALA A 146 7.41 -1.66 2.73
CA ALA A 146 8.57 -1.17 1.98
C ALA A 146 8.60 -1.71 0.54
N THR A 147 8.38 -3.02 0.36
CA THR A 147 8.36 -3.64 -0.97
C THR A 147 7.15 -3.19 -1.80
N SER A 148 6.01 -2.86 -1.17
CA SER A 148 4.86 -2.29 -1.88
C SER A 148 5.17 -0.90 -2.42
N ILE A 149 5.85 -0.06 -1.64
CA ILE A 149 6.33 1.25 -2.12
C ILE A 149 7.24 1.08 -3.35
N GLU A 150 8.18 0.13 -3.31
CA GLU A 150 9.08 -0.16 -4.43
C GLU A 150 8.34 -0.65 -5.68
N ARG A 151 7.40 -1.59 -5.52
CA ARG A 151 6.61 -2.14 -6.64
C ARG A 151 5.68 -1.10 -7.26
N LEU A 152 5.03 -0.26 -6.44
CA LEU A 152 4.20 0.83 -6.91
C LEU A 152 5.02 1.88 -7.65
N ALA A 153 6.24 2.17 -7.17
CA ALA A 153 7.17 3.06 -7.86
C ALA A 153 7.60 2.50 -9.22
N THR A 154 7.84 1.19 -9.30
CA THR A 154 8.17 0.51 -10.57
C THR A 154 7.02 0.63 -11.56
N LEU A 155 5.78 0.36 -11.14
CA LEU A 155 4.60 0.52 -12.00
C LEU A 155 4.38 1.97 -12.45
N ALA A 156 4.75 2.96 -11.63
CA ALA A 156 4.59 4.38 -11.91
C ALA A 156 5.80 5.04 -12.62
N GLY A 157 6.93 4.31 -12.78
CA GLY A 157 8.15 4.85 -13.38
C GLY A 157 8.90 5.83 -12.47
N THR A 158 8.80 5.64 -11.16
CA THR A 158 9.39 6.51 -10.13
C THR A 158 10.35 5.73 -9.20
N GLU A 159 11.02 4.70 -9.71
CA GLU A 159 11.79 3.70 -8.95
C GLU A 159 12.84 4.32 -8.04
N SER A 160 13.53 5.36 -8.48
CA SER A 160 14.57 6.00 -7.66
C SER A 160 13.99 6.58 -6.38
N THR A 161 12.84 7.26 -6.46
CA THR A 161 12.13 7.84 -5.32
C THR A 161 11.60 6.72 -4.41
N GLY A 162 10.92 5.73 -4.98
CA GLY A 162 10.37 4.61 -4.22
C GLY A 162 11.43 3.82 -3.46
N LYS A 163 12.55 3.48 -4.11
CA LYS A 163 13.69 2.81 -3.47
C LYS A 163 14.28 3.63 -2.32
N ALA A 164 14.49 4.94 -2.53
CA ALA A 164 15.03 5.81 -1.49
C ALA A 164 14.09 5.90 -0.27
N ASN A 165 12.77 6.02 -0.48
CA ASN A 165 11.81 6.12 0.61
C ASN A 165 11.56 4.76 1.30
N ALA A 166 11.52 3.66 0.57
CA ALA A 166 11.49 2.31 1.15
C ALA A 166 12.74 2.04 2.02
N GLN A 167 13.92 2.49 1.59
CA GLN A 167 15.14 2.38 2.39
C GLN A 167 15.07 3.23 3.67
N LYS A 168 14.56 4.46 3.61
CA LYS A 168 14.33 5.29 4.80
C LYS A 168 13.35 4.62 5.78
N PHE A 169 12.29 4.01 5.26
CA PHE A 169 11.34 3.25 6.08
C PHE A 169 12.04 2.10 6.81
N ARG A 170 12.85 1.28 6.10
CA ARG A 170 13.63 0.18 6.70
C ARG A 170 14.62 0.69 7.75
N GLN A 171 15.33 1.78 7.47
CA GLN A 171 16.26 2.39 8.44
C GLN A 171 15.55 2.86 9.71
N ARG A 172 14.37 3.49 9.57
CA ARG A 172 13.56 3.90 10.72
C ARG A 172 13.07 2.69 11.52
N LEU A 173 12.62 1.64 10.85
CA LEU A 173 12.22 0.38 11.49
C LEU A 173 13.37 -0.24 12.29
N ASP A 174 14.57 -0.29 11.72
CA ASP A 174 15.76 -0.84 12.38
C ASP A 174 16.18 0.01 13.60
N ASN A 175 16.03 1.33 13.53
CA ASN A 175 16.26 2.19 14.69
C ASN A 175 15.24 1.94 15.81
N LEU A 176 13.97 1.75 15.47
CA LEU A 176 12.94 1.38 16.47
C LEU A 176 13.25 0.02 17.11
N ARG A 177 13.65 -0.99 16.31
CA ARG A 177 14.06 -2.29 16.82
C ARG A 177 15.22 -2.17 17.81
N LYS A 178 16.29 -1.48 17.42
CA LYS A 178 17.47 -1.27 18.30
C LYS A 178 17.12 -0.55 19.61
N THR A 179 16.18 0.40 19.56
CA THR A 179 15.80 1.21 20.72
C THR A 179 14.90 0.46 21.70
N TYR A 180 13.96 -0.36 21.17
CA TYR A 180 12.87 -0.91 21.99
C TYR A 180 12.86 -2.43 22.10
N GLN A 181 13.74 -3.14 21.37
CA GLN A 181 13.81 -4.59 21.47
C GLN A 181 14.08 -5.02 22.92
N LEU A 182 13.33 -6.04 23.36
CA LEU A 182 13.55 -6.62 24.68
C LEU A 182 14.94 -7.26 24.76
N PRO A 183 15.66 -7.03 25.87
CA PRO A 183 16.84 -7.83 26.19
C PRO A 183 16.49 -9.33 26.25
N ALA A 184 17.47 -10.17 25.88
CA ALA A 184 17.28 -11.62 25.98
C ALA A 184 16.91 -12.04 27.42
N GLY A 185 15.87 -12.85 27.56
CA GLY A 185 15.37 -13.32 28.86
C GLY A 185 14.42 -12.36 29.60
N ALA A 186 14.21 -11.14 29.09
CA ALA A 186 13.23 -10.23 29.71
C ALA A 186 11.79 -10.65 29.37
N ALA A 187 10.90 -10.61 30.36
CA ALA A 187 9.49 -10.92 30.16
C ALA A 187 8.78 -9.81 29.34
N PRO A 188 7.99 -10.16 28.33
CA PRO A 188 7.20 -9.18 27.58
C PRO A 188 6.05 -8.65 28.44
N VAL A 189 5.64 -7.40 28.20
CA VAL A 189 4.42 -6.82 28.76
C VAL A 189 3.21 -7.44 28.10
N SER A 190 2.25 -7.93 28.86
CA SER A 190 0.99 -8.46 28.31
C SER A 190 0.08 -7.31 27.85
N VAL A 191 -0.35 -7.36 26.58
CA VAL A 191 -1.08 -6.28 25.92
C VAL A 191 -2.40 -6.78 25.39
N TYR A 192 -3.47 -6.09 25.71
CA TYR A 192 -4.74 -6.17 25.02
C TYR A 192 -4.87 -4.97 24.09
N TYR A 193 -5.09 -5.23 22.79
CA TYR A 193 -5.40 -4.20 21.79
C TYR A 193 -6.88 -4.18 21.49
N GLN A 194 -7.58 -3.13 21.93
CA GLN A 194 -8.99 -2.89 21.64
C GLN A 194 -9.11 -2.15 20.30
N MET A 195 -9.36 -2.91 19.23
CA MET A 195 -9.53 -2.34 17.89
C MET A 195 -10.86 -1.61 17.76
N ILE A 196 -11.94 -2.22 18.23
CA ILE A 196 -13.30 -1.65 18.27
C ILE A 196 -13.90 -1.87 19.66
N ARG A 197 -14.66 -0.86 20.14
CA ARG A 197 -15.31 -0.93 21.44
C ARG A 197 -16.65 -1.65 21.42
N ARG A 198 -17.46 -1.47 20.34
CA ARG A 198 -18.79 -2.04 20.21
C ARG A 198 -19.09 -2.43 18.76
N PRO A 199 -19.15 -3.74 18.41
CA PRO A 199 -18.80 -4.87 19.28
C PRO A 199 -17.35 -4.84 19.74
N LEU A 200 -17.05 -5.47 20.87
CA LEU A 200 -15.67 -5.53 21.38
C LEU A 200 -14.82 -6.41 20.47
N MET A 201 -13.83 -5.84 19.79
CA MET A 201 -12.99 -6.55 18.84
C MET A 201 -11.52 -6.37 19.13
N THR A 202 -10.76 -7.43 18.85
CA THR A 202 -9.30 -7.48 18.94
C THR A 202 -8.69 -8.15 17.72
N ILE A 203 -7.39 -8.30 17.71
CA ILE A 203 -6.58 -8.85 16.62
C ILE A 203 -5.75 -10.04 17.08
N ASN A 204 -5.32 -10.87 16.15
CA ASN A 204 -4.39 -11.97 16.41
C ASN A 204 -2.92 -11.59 16.13
N ASP A 205 -2.00 -12.57 16.28
CA ASP A 205 -0.55 -12.36 16.09
C ASP A 205 -0.11 -12.16 14.63
N THR A 206 -0.97 -12.45 13.64
CA THR A 206 -0.66 -12.22 12.22
C THR A 206 -1.00 -10.81 11.76
N HIS A 207 -1.66 -10.01 12.61
CA HIS A 207 -1.96 -8.61 12.32
C HIS A 207 -0.72 -7.73 12.54
N MET A 208 -0.47 -6.76 11.66
CA MET A 208 0.70 -5.85 11.70
C MET A 208 0.84 -5.08 13.03
N VAL A 209 -0.26 -4.74 13.70
CA VAL A 209 -0.23 -4.12 15.04
C VAL A 209 0.39 -5.06 16.07
N SER A 210 0.20 -6.37 15.95
CA SER A 210 0.86 -7.34 16.83
C SER A 210 2.36 -7.40 16.58
N ASP A 211 2.82 -7.16 15.33
CA ASP A 211 4.25 -6.96 15.05
C ASP A 211 4.79 -5.71 15.74
N SER A 212 4.02 -4.62 15.75
CA SER A 212 4.36 -3.41 16.49
C SER A 212 4.44 -3.67 17.99
N ILE A 213 3.48 -4.41 18.56
CA ILE A 213 3.49 -4.80 19.98
C ILE A 213 4.75 -5.62 20.30
N ARG A 214 5.08 -6.62 19.47
CA ARG A 214 6.29 -7.46 19.67
C ARG A 214 7.58 -6.66 19.55
N LEU A 215 7.69 -5.79 18.56
CA LEU A 215 8.85 -4.90 18.38
C LEU A 215 9.10 -4.07 19.64
N CYS A 216 8.04 -3.57 20.28
CA CYS A 216 8.12 -2.76 21.50
C CYS A 216 8.28 -3.59 22.78
N GLY A 217 8.47 -4.91 22.68
CA GLY A 217 8.63 -5.80 23.83
C GLY A 217 7.34 -6.11 24.55
N GLY A 218 6.21 -6.07 23.85
CA GLY A 218 4.91 -6.56 24.34
C GLY A 218 4.56 -7.92 23.77
N LYS A 219 3.50 -8.53 24.34
CA LYS A 219 2.87 -9.76 23.87
C LYS A 219 1.36 -9.55 23.79
N ASN A 220 0.78 -9.75 22.61
CA ASN A 220 -0.66 -9.72 22.45
C ASN A 220 -1.30 -10.91 23.19
N VAL A 221 -2.21 -10.63 24.17
CA VAL A 221 -2.87 -11.68 24.96
C VAL A 221 -3.87 -12.50 24.13
N PHE A 222 -4.30 -11.97 22.98
CA PHE A 222 -5.19 -12.63 22.02
C PHE A 222 -4.50 -13.09 20.75
N GLY A 223 -3.18 -13.17 20.74
CA GLY A 223 -2.39 -13.55 19.57
C GLY A 223 -2.75 -14.88 18.95
N GLN A 224 -3.29 -15.82 19.72
CA GLN A 224 -3.62 -17.20 19.26
C GLN A 224 -5.01 -17.33 18.61
N LEU A 225 -5.78 -16.25 18.47
CA LEU A 225 -7.04 -16.30 17.75
C LEU A 225 -6.82 -16.69 16.27
N LYS A 226 -7.77 -17.42 15.69
CA LYS A 226 -7.64 -17.92 14.31
C LYS A 226 -7.77 -16.80 13.29
N GLU A 227 -8.79 -15.96 13.49
CA GLU A 227 -9.10 -14.88 12.54
C GLU A 227 -8.21 -13.65 12.83
N LEU A 228 -7.88 -12.92 11.77
CA LEU A 228 -7.07 -11.69 11.84
C LEU A 228 -7.64 -10.69 12.84
N SER A 229 -8.97 -10.56 12.87
CA SER A 229 -9.73 -9.79 13.85
C SER A 229 -10.93 -10.60 14.33
N SER A 230 -11.24 -10.53 15.62
CA SER A 230 -12.31 -11.32 16.25
C SER A 230 -13.08 -10.49 17.26
N THR A 231 -14.38 -10.77 17.35
CA THR A 231 -15.19 -10.31 18.47
C THR A 231 -14.86 -11.15 19.71
N ILE A 232 -14.71 -10.48 20.84
CA ILE A 232 -14.43 -11.11 22.14
C ILE A 232 -15.40 -10.60 23.21
N THR A 233 -15.38 -11.23 24.38
CA THR A 233 -16.21 -10.81 25.53
C THR A 233 -15.36 -10.10 26.60
N ASN A 234 -16.01 -9.38 27.49
CA ASN A 234 -15.36 -8.76 28.64
C ASN A 234 -14.69 -9.83 29.55
N GLU A 235 -15.35 -10.98 29.71
CA GLU A 235 -14.84 -12.12 30.52
C GLU A 235 -13.52 -12.65 29.95
N ALA A 236 -13.37 -12.69 28.60
CA ALA A 236 -12.12 -13.10 27.98
C ALA A 236 -10.98 -12.14 28.33
N VAL A 237 -11.24 -10.82 28.34
CA VAL A 237 -10.24 -9.82 28.74
C VAL A 237 -9.93 -9.92 30.23
N LEU A 238 -10.94 -10.15 31.07
CA LEU A 238 -10.75 -10.36 32.52
C LEU A 238 -9.88 -11.59 32.80
N ALA A 239 -10.13 -12.69 32.10
CA ALA A 239 -9.34 -13.92 32.22
C ALA A 239 -7.91 -13.76 31.72
N ALA A 240 -7.68 -12.99 30.65
CA ALA A 240 -6.37 -12.70 30.11
C ALA A 240 -5.57 -11.74 30.99
N ASN A 241 -6.24 -10.91 31.81
CA ASN A 241 -5.68 -9.95 32.75
C ASN A 241 -4.44 -9.19 32.23
N PRO A 242 -4.57 -8.40 31.16
CA PRO A 242 -3.43 -7.72 30.54
C PRO A 242 -2.81 -6.65 31.45
N ASP A 243 -1.49 -6.43 31.31
CA ASP A 243 -0.77 -5.34 31.98
C ASP A 243 -1.12 -3.98 31.38
N VAL A 244 -1.44 -3.95 30.09
CA VAL A 244 -1.72 -2.74 29.31
C VAL A 244 -2.93 -2.96 28.41
N ILE A 245 -3.79 -1.96 28.34
CA ILE A 245 -4.88 -1.88 27.34
C ILE A 245 -4.57 -0.73 26.38
N PHE A 246 -4.44 -1.05 25.10
CA PHE A 246 -4.37 -0.07 24.01
C PHE A 246 -5.69 0.05 23.29
N SER A 247 -6.01 1.25 22.82
CA SER A 247 -7.11 1.48 21.88
C SER A 247 -6.60 2.23 20.64
N SER A 248 -7.18 1.92 19.50
CA SER A 248 -7.00 2.67 18.25
C SER A 248 -7.83 3.96 18.18
N GLY A 249 -8.23 4.50 19.31
CA GLY A 249 -8.98 5.76 19.40
C GLY A 249 -8.06 6.98 19.46
N GLU A 250 -8.65 8.18 19.32
CA GLU A 250 -7.90 9.43 19.53
C GLU A 250 -7.73 9.76 21.01
N ASN A 251 -8.55 9.19 21.87
CA ASN A 251 -8.51 9.40 23.32
C ASN A 251 -8.73 8.10 24.10
N ILE A 252 -8.44 8.15 25.40
CA ILE A 252 -8.60 7.01 26.32
C ILE A 252 -10.05 6.75 26.73
N ASP A 253 -11.00 7.62 26.37
CA ASP A 253 -12.42 7.48 26.79
C ASP A 253 -13.05 6.23 26.20
N SER A 254 -12.55 5.75 25.05
CA SER A 254 -12.95 4.48 24.45
C SER A 254 -12.70 3.27 25.37
N MET A 255 -11.83 3.43 26.39
CA MET A 255 -11.44 2.39 27.35
C MET A 255 -12.04 2.63 28.75
N ALA A 256 -12.87 3.67 28.94
CA ALA A 256 -13.43 4.02 30.26
C ALA A 256 -14.25 2.89 30.89
N ASP A 257 -14.87 2.03 30.07
CA ASP A 257 -15.66 0.88 30.55
C ASP A 257 -14.80 -0.12 31.36
N TRP A 258 -13.47 -0.17 31.12
CA TRP A 258 -12.60 -1.08 31.86
C TRP A 258 -12.40 -0.69 33.30
N LYS A 259 -12.56 0.61 33.66
CA LYS A 259 -12.37 1.10 35.03
C LYS A 259 -13.30 0.46 36.06
N GLN A 260 -14.44 -0.10 35.63
CA GLN A 260 -15.36 -0.84 36.50
C GLN A 260 -14.81 -2.20 36.95
N TYR A 261 -13.70 -2.67 36.40
CA TYR A 261 -13.09 -3.95 36.71
C TYR A 261 -11.75 -3.76 37.47
N PRO A 262 -11.78 -3.41 38.76
CA PRO A 262 -10.56 -3.11 39.54
C PRO A 262 -9.63 -4.32 39.74
N ILE A 263 -10.07 -5.51 39.36
CA ILE A 263 -9.25 -6.73 39.40
C ILE A 263 -8.17 -6.73 38.30
N LEU A 264 -8.39 -6.05 37.19
CA LEU A 264 -7.44 -6.00 36.07
C LEU A 264 -6.15 -5.28 36.45
N THR A 265 -5.02 -5.87 36.05
CA THR A 265 -3.68 -5.28 36.27
C THR A 265 -3.57 -3.92 35.56
N ALA A 266 -4.06 -3.80 34.33
CA ALA A 266 -4.08 -2.53 33.60
C ALA A 266 -4.86 -1.43 34.33
N VAL A 267 -5.95 -1.79 35.05
CA VAL A 267 -6.75 -0.84 35.84
C VAL A 267 -5.97 -0.41 37.08
N LYS A 268 -5.41 -1.37 37.84
CA LYS A 268 -4.61 -1.12 39.06
C LYS A 268 -3.44 -0.18 38.80
N LYS A 269 -2.77 -0.37 37.68
CA LYS A 269 -1.60 0.41 37.25
C LYS A 269 -1.95 1.64 36.42
N ASN A 270 -3.23 1.88 36.12
CA ASN A 270 -3.71 2.92 35.18
C ASN A 270 -2.94 2.90 33.85
N ASN A 271 -2.79 1.72 33.25
CA ASN A 271 -2.07 1.48 32.01
C ASN A 271 -3.04 1.44 30.81
N PHE A 272 -3.65 2.58 30.53
CA PHE A 272 -4.53 2.80 29.38
C PHE A 272 -3.87 3.78 28.42
N TYR A 273 -3.74 3.40 27.16
CA TYR A 273 -3.10 4.25 26.16
C TYR A 273 -3.89 4.23 24.86
N ALA A 274 -4.07 5.41 24.27
CA ALA A 274 -4.65 5.56 22.95
C ALA A 274 -3.55 5.87 21.93
N VAL A 275 -3.64 5.23 20.77
CA VAL A 275 -2.79 5.52 19.61
C VAL A 275 -3.70 5.80 18.43
N LYS A 276 -3.39 6.82 17.62
CA LYS A 276 -4.20 7.20 16.46
C LYS A 276 -4.47 6.00 15.57
N GLY A 277 -5.74 5.72 15.30
CA GLY A 277 -6.16 4.59 14.49
C GLY A 277 -5.57 4.64 13.08
N ASP A 278 -5.48 5.82 12.49
CA ASP A 278 -4.85 6.02 11.18
C ASP A 278 -3.39 5.58 11.10
N TRP A 279 -2.69 5.58 12.24
CA TRP A 279 -1.30 5.17 12.30
C TRP A 279 -1.14 3.66 12.45
N LEU A 280 -2.06 2.98 13.14
CA LEU A 280 -1.94 1.56 13.43
C LEU A 280 -2.83 0.67 12.55
N ASN A 281 -4.05 1.15 12.21
CA ASN A 281 -5.02 0.34 11.46
C ASN A 281 -4.87 0.47 9.94
N ARG A 282 -4.03 1.39 9.46
CA ARG A 282 -3.67 1.51 8.05
C ARG A 282 -2.33 0.81 7.81
N ALA A 283 -2.34 -0.26 7.01
CA ALA A 283 -1.11 -0.99 6.64
C ALA A 283 -0.24 -0.19 5.66
N GLY A 284 0.19 0.99 6.07
CA GLY A 284 0.91 1.96 5.25
C GLY A 284 2.15 2.54 5.95
N PRO A 285 2.81 3.53 5.36
CA PRO A 285 4.09 4.07 5.86
C PRO A 285 4.03 4.61 7.30
N ARG A 286 2.87 5.18 7.70
CA ARG A 286 2.67 5.73 9.05
C ARG A 286 2.53 4.68 10.15
N ILE A 287 2.54 3.39 9.82
CA ILE A 287 2.59 2.32 10.84
C ILE A 287 3.79 2.50 11.78
N LEU A 288 4.91 3.07 11.31
CA LEU A 288 6.07 3.35 12.15
C LEU A 288 5.83 4.49 13.14
N ASP A 289 4.95 5.48 12.82
CA ASP A 289 4.54 6.50 13.79
C ASP A 289 3.72 5.89 14.92
N GLY A 290 2.77 5.01 14.56
CA GLY A 290 1.97 4.25 15.51
C GLY A 290 2.83 3.31 16.37
N THR A 291 3.78 2.61 15.75
CA THR A 291 4.72 1.72 16.44
C THR A 291 5.57 2.50 17.45
N GLU A 292 6.13 3.64 17.07
CA GLU A 292 6.93 4.47 17.97
C GLU A 292 6.13 4.98 19.16
N ALA A 293 4.89 5.45 18.93
CA ALA A 293 3.98 5.87 19.98
C ALA A 293 3.66 4.70 20.94
N LEU A 294 3.37 3.53 20.39
CA LEU A 294 3.10 2.31 21.16
C LEU A 294 4.32 1.89 22.00
N CYS A 295 5.53 1.94 21.44
CA CYS A 295 6.76 1.64 22.15
C CYS A 295 7.00 2.59 23.34
N LYS A 296 6.80 3.89 23.16
CA LYS A 296 6.91 4.89 24.24
C LYS A 296 5.94 4.57 25.39
N HIS A 297 4.71 4.21 25.08
CA HIS A 297 3.71 3.83 26.08
C HIS A 297 4.06 2.52 26.78
N LEU A 298 4.53 1.50 26.08
CA LEU A 298 4.96 0.24 26.70
C LEU A 298 6.18 0.44 27.61
N ALA A 299 7.14 1.27 27.21
CA ALA A 299 8.27 1.61 28.06
C ALA A 299 7.81 2.32 29.34
N ALA A 300 6.87 3.26 29.25
CA ALA A 300 6.28 3.93 30.41
C ALA A 300 5.49 2.98 31.32
N ALA A 301 4.79 2.00 30.75
CA ALA A 301 4.05 0.99 31.51
C ALA A 301 4.98 0.04 32.30
N LYS A 302 6.16 -0.29 31.75
CA LYS A 302 7.17 -1.11 32.45
C LYS A 302 7.80 -0.40 33.66
N ALA A 303 7.87 0.91 33.62
CA ALA A 303 8.47 1.70 34.73
C ALA A 303 7.55 1.85 35.95
N LYS A 304 6.27 1.43 35.88
CA LYS A 304 5.27 1.40 36.97
C LYS A 304 5.21 0.02 37.60
#